data_eb70f8a4fbe406ed333684ef2031ed8c
#
_entry.id   eb70f8a4fbe406ed333684ef2031ed8c
#
_cell.length_a   1.000
_cell.length_b   1.000
_cell.length_c   1.000
_cell.angle_alpha   90.00
_cell.angle_beta   90.00
_cell.angle_gamma   90.00
#
_symmetry.space_group_name_H-M   'P 1'
#
loop_
_entity.id
_entity.type
_entity.pdbx_description
1 polymer ?
#
loop_
_entity_poly.entity_id
_entity_poly.type
_entity_poly.pdbx_seq_one_letter_code
_entity_poly.pdbx_strand_id
1 'polypeptide(L)'
;MEIIAPRGGFLFVWHADGTLFWKSAYGFSAETSPATISGRIWGPPVAADLDGDGKLEIAAGSHKETVSVWSWDGKMKAGWPKIVGGEAGSADREIRSLAAGPLGNGKSALLASRTRTTKVPVAFLFDSQGTVLPGWPQLAASGGCVLLPAQDANCFEAGTYNQNVGLADLDGDGKTDAIIGYDNAYVGLFHLSGVPFGTPFLNRPFFPGVPAFHDPALAIQGFGPDGEDRSEFTDSPPVVADLDGDGARELILVGDHERAGITTILGNSLFVFRPDATRFPGFEQPFETRDHHSPLVTDDPAGTNIVDVTPAPAVADLDADGKKEILFPAYDGVLYAVHSDGALFWEFSFADLGTRFATEPVVADLNNDGVPEILFATYETEAEKGALVILSHLGAELEKMSLPGRGSMAAPTLADVDGDGELEVIINLKDTSSQGGVQVYALPGSKANLIPWPTGRGNLLRNGDSSH
;
A
#
# COMPACT_ATOMS: atom_id res chain seq x y z
N MET A 1 7.14 23.45 1.02
CA MET A 1 7.07 22.01 1.45
C MET A 1 8.27 21.28 0.86
N GLU A 2 8.70 20.16 1.45
CA GLU A 2 9.82 19.37 0.92
C GLU A 2 9.29 18.13 0.17
N ILE A 3 10.03 17.73 -0.86
CA ILE A 3 9.73 16.54 -1.66
C ILE A 3 10.65 15.41 -1.21
N ILE A 4 10.06 14.29 -0.80
CA ILE A 4 10.78 13.11 -0.31
C ILE A 4 10.62 11.98 -1.32
N ALA A 5 11.73 11.44 -1.83
CA ALA A 5 11.67 10.26 -2.68
C ALA A 5 12.87 9.33 -2.49
N PRO A 6 12.63 8.01 -2.45
CA PRO A 6 13.69 7.02 -2.48
C PRO A 6 14.17 6.80 -3.92
N ARG A 7 15.50 6.73 -4.09
CA ARG A 7 16.13 6.38 -5.37
C ARG A 7 17.29 5.42 -5.13
N GLY A 8 17.15 4.19 -5.56
CA GLY A 8 18.13 3.14 -5.27
C GLY A 8 18.30 2.93 -3.76
N GLY A 9 19.50 3.04 -3.26
CA GLY A 9 19.83 2.92 -1.83
C GLY A 9 19.83 4.24 -1.05
N PHE A 10 19.24 5.29 -1.60
CA PHE A 10 19.27 6.62 -0.98
C PHE A 10 17.86 7.18 -0.82
N LEU A 11 17.67 7.89 0.28
CA LEU A 11 16.56 8.79 0.46
C LEU A 11 17.01 10.21 0.12
N PHE A 12 16.25 10.87 -0.72
CA PHE A 12 16.51 12.25 -1.12
C PHE A 12 15.38 13.13 -0.59
N VAL A 13 15.74 14.32 -0.17
CA VAL A 13 14.80 15.37 0.20
C VAL A 13 15.22 16.65 -0.49
N TRP A 14 14.31 17.25 -1.24
CA TRP A 14 14.51 18.50 -1.97
C TRP A 14 13.58 19.58 -1.46
N HIS A 15 14.01 20.83 -1.57
CA HIS A 15 13.11 21.96 -1.46
C HIS A 15 12.19 22.07 -2.68
N ALA A 16 11.15 22.86 -2.57
CA ALA A 16 10.19 23.12 -3.66
C ALA A 16 10.85 23.60 -4.97
N ASP A 17 11.94 24.35 -4.87
CA ASP A 17 12.69 24.85 -6.02
C ASP A 17 13.61 23.79 -6.69
N GLY A 18 13.54 22.54 -6.22
CA GLY A 18 14.34 21.43 -6.74
C GLY A 18 15.78 21.40 -6.22
N THR A 19 16.17 22.31 -5.32
CA THR A 19 17.50 22.22 -4.67
C THR A 19 17.52 21.12 -3.64
N LEU A 20 18.64 20.41 -3.58
CA LEU A 20 18.80 19.31 -2.62
C LEU A 20 18.89 19.85 -1.20
N PHE A 21 17.94 19.48 -0.34
CA PHE A 21 18.01 19.78 1.07
C PHE A 21 18.97 18.82 1.77
N TRP A 22 18.72 17.53 1.69
CA TRP A 22 19.64 16.51 2.14
C TRP A 22 19.46 15.18 1.41
N LYS A 23 20.47 14.34 1.52
CA LYS A 23 20.48 12.99 1.00
C LYS A 23 21.06 12.07 2.04
N SER A 24 20.37 11.01 2.36
CA SER A 24 20.83 10.00 3.28
C SER A 24 21.32 8.77 2.53
N ALA A 25 22.40 8.17 3.01
CA ALA A 25 22.65 6.78 2.72
C ALA A 25 21.58 5.95 3.45
N TYR A 26 21.15 4.87 2.82
CA TYR A 26 20.35 3.84 3.40
C TYR A 26 20.92 3.38 4.75
N GLY A 27 20.08 3.09 5.72
CA GLY A 27 20.36 2.81 7.15
C GLY A 27 21.55 1.97 7.57
N PHE A 28 22.37 1.52 6.66
CA PHE A 28 23.68 0.97 6.96
C PHE A 28 24.73 2.05 6.81
N SER A 29 25.39 2.32 7.92
CA SER A 29 26.65 3.02 7.93
C SER A 29 27.65 2.43 6.91
N ALA A 30 28.65 3.18 6.58
CA ALA A 30 29.70 2.98 5.61
C ALA A 30 30.35 1.58 5.48
N GLU A 31 29.90 0.59 6.17
CA GLU A 31 30.43 -0.78 6.14
C GLU A 31 29.99 -1.61 4.95
N THR A 32 28.97 -1.18 4.21
CA THR A 32 28.56 -1.85 2.99
C THR A 32 29.21 -1.16 1.81
N SER A 33 30.17 -1.83 1.23
CA SER A 33 30.79 -1.43 -0.04
C SER A 33 29.72 -1.01 -1.05
N PRO A 34 29.91 0.10 -1.78
CA PRO A 34 29.00 0.51 -2.85
C PRO A 34 28.77 -0.54 -3.95
N ALA A 35 29.65 -1.55 -4.00
CA ALA A 35 29.58 -2.64 -4.98
C ALA A 35 28.60 -3.76 -4.59
N THR A 36 28.19 -3.86 -3.35
CA THR A 36 27.13 -4.78 -2.93
C THR A 36 25.86 -3.97 -2.71
N ILE A 37 25.06 -3.86 -3.74
CA ILE A 37 23.77 -3.19 -3.76
C ILE A 37 22.76 -4.00 -2.94
N SER A 38 22.97 -4.06 -1.68
CA SER A 38 22.02 -4.64 -0.74
C SER A 38 21.17 -3.56 -0.10
N GLY A 39 20.93 -2.46 -0.81
CA GLY A 39 20.46 -1.25 -0.22
C GLY A 39 19.29 -0.57 -0.92
N ARG A 40 18.41 -1.30 -1.57
CA ARG A 40 17.25 -0.68 -2.20
C ARG A 40 16.20 -0.32 -1.16
N ILE A 41 15.60 0.85 -1.33
CA ILE A 41 14.36 1.24 -0.70
C ILE A 41 13.28 0.97 -1.76
N TRP A 42 12.41 0.01 -1.50
CA TRP A 42 11.35 -0.38 -2.43
C TRP A 42 10.01 0.26 -2.08
N GLY A 43 9.70 0.30 -0.80
CA GLY A 43 8.45 0.88 -0.31
C GLY A 43 8.49 2.40 -0.25
N PRO A 44 7.32 3.05 -0.26
CA PRO A 44 7.24 4.49 -0.02
C PRO A 44 7.74 4.83 1.37
N PRO A 45 8.43 5.98 1.54
CA PRO A 45 8.74 6.49 2.86
C PRO A 45 7.47 6.95 3.58
N VAL A 46 7.53 6.92 4.89
CA VAL A 46 6.50 7.43 5.80
C VAL A 46 7.02 8.70 6.44
N ALA A 47 6.20 9.74 6.52
CA ALA A 47 6.50 10.95 7.26
C ALA A 47 5.47 11.13 8.41
N ALA A 48 5.95 11.13 9.64
CA ALA A 48 5.11 11.21 10.84
C ALA A 48 5.86 11.86 12.00
N ASP A 49 5.14 12.56 12.88
CA ASP A 49 5.67 12.98 14.18
C ASP A 49 5.67 11.77 15.12
N LEU A 50 6.81 11.07 15.15
CA LEU A 50 6.95 9.84 15.94
C LEU A 50 7.18 10.13 17.43
N ASP A 51 7.83 11.25 17.78
CA ASP A 51 8.21 11.53 19.16
C ASP A 51 7.39 12.65 19.83
N GLY A 52 6.49 13.29 19.08
CA GLY A 52 5.58 14.31 19.61
C GLY A 52 6.21 15.67 19.77
N ASP A 53 7.29 15.98 19.03
CA ASP A 53 7.98 17.26 19.08
C ASP A 53 7.41 18.31 18.09
N GLY A 54 6.42 17.94 17.31
CA GLY A 54 5.76 18.75 16.28
C GLY A 54 6.54 18.81 14.97
N LYS A 55 7.56 17.99 14.77
CA LYS A 55 8.31 17.85 13.52
C LYS A 55 8.18 16.43 12.99
N LEU A 56 8.19 16.31 11.67
CA LEU A 56 8.07 15.00 11.06
C LEU A 56 9.41 14.26 11.06
N GLU A 57 9.38 13.02 11.47
CA GLU A 57 10.40 12.04 11.14
C GLU A 57 10.08 11.36 9.82
N ILE A 58 11.13 10.91 9.13
CA ILE A 58 11.01 10.20 7.87
C ILE A 58 11.52 8.78 8.09
N ALA A 59 10.64 7.79 7.88
CA ALA A 59 10.96 6.38 8.00
C ALA A 59 11.04 5.72 6.62
N ALA A 60 11.99 4.81 6.43
CA ALA A 60 12.10 3.99 5.23
C ALA A 60 12.50 2.56 5.57
N GLY A 61 11.86 1.63 4.88
CA GLY A 61 12.18 0.21 4.91
C GLY A 61 13.11 -0.18 3.78
N SER A 62 13.83 -1.30 3.97
CA SER A 62 14.91 -1.59 3.04
C SER A 62 15.37 -3.03 3.08
N HIS A 63 16.33 -3.39 2.20
CA HIS A 63 17.02 -4.68 2.20
C HIS A 63 17.60 -5.03 3.58
N LYS A 64 17.83 -6.33 3.81
CA LYS A 64 18.33 -6.89 5.07
C LYS A 64 17.41 -6.56 6.24
N GLU A 65 16.11 -6.49 5.97
CA GLU A 65 15.10 -6.28 7.00
C GLU A 65 15.36 -5.03 7.86
N THR A 66 15.84 -3.96 7.23
CA THR A 66 16.24 -2.75 7.96
C THR A 66 15.17 -1.68 7.88
N VAL A 67 14.83 -1.11 9.03
CA VAL A 67 14.03 0.10 9.15
C VAL A 67 14.93 1.22 9.64
N SER A 68 14.92 2.34 8.94
CA SER A 68 15.69 3.54 9.27
C SER A 68 14.77 4.72 9.50
N VAL A 69 15.09 5.57 10.47
CA VAL A 69 14.32 6.77 10.78
C VAL A 69 15.26 7.95 10.90
N TRP A 70 14.95 9.01 10.18
CA TRP A 70 15.68 10.29 10.22
C TRP A 70 14.78 11.39 10.73
N SER A 71 15.36 12.36 11.42
CA SER A 71 14.70 13.63 11.69
C SER A 71 14.57 14.44 10.39
N TRP A 72 13.70 15.43 10.41
CA TRP A 72 13.43 16.32 9.29
C TRP A 72 14.70 16.92 8.63
N ASP A 73 15.80 17.08 9.39
CA ASP A 73 17.07 17.63 8.92
C ASP A 73 18.07 16.55 8.42
N GLY A 74 17.62 15.32 8.24
CA GLY A 74 18.39 14.21 7.67
C GLY A 74 19.32 13.51 8.66
N LYS A 75 19.26 13.82 9.94
CA LYS A 75 20.05 13.10 10.96
C LYS A 75 19.33 11.82 11.35
N MET A 76 20.08 10.72 11.40
CA MET A 76 19.55 9.46 11.92
C MET A 76 19.08 9.65 13.37
N LYS A 77 17.84 9.24 13.65
CA LYS A 77 17.29 9.31 15.02
C LYS A 77 17.99 8.33 15.96
N ALA A 78 18.10 8.72 17.21
CA ALA A 78 18.65 7.83 18.24
C ALA A 78 17.82 6.54 18.34
N GLY A 79 18.50 5.41 18.44
CA GLY A 79 17.86 4.09 18.45
C GLY A 79 17.67 3.45 17.07
N TRP A 80 17.90 4.15 15.99
CA TRP A 80 17.81 3.67 14.62
C TRP A 80 19.19 3.60 13.93
N PRO A 81 19.40 2.76 12.90
CA PRO A 81 18.42 1.84 12.28
C PRO A 81 18.15 0.58 13.11
N LYS A 82 17.06 -0.13 12.78
CA LYS A 82 16.74 -1.44 13.36
C LYS A 82 16.81 -2.51 12.27
N ILE A 83 17.45 -3.64 12.59
CA ILE A 83 17.35 -4.86 11.82
C ILE A 83 16.25 -5.70 12.46
N VAL A 84 15.19 -5.93 11.71
CA VAL A 84 14.02 -6.65 12.18
C VAL A 84 14.31 -8.15 12.09
N GLY A 85 14.10 -8.88 13.20
CA GLY A 85 14.28 -10.32 13.20
C GLY A 85 15.65 -10.84 13.61
N GLY A 86 16.66 -9.99 13.73
CA GLY A 86 17.94 -10.31 14.41
C GLY A 86 18.87 -11.30 13.70
N GLU A 87 18.51 -11.81 12.54
CA GLU A 87 19.36 -12.68 11.73
C GLU A 87 19.95 -11.92 10.56
N ALA A 88 21.20 -11.56 10.65
CA ALA A 88 21.96 -11.09 9.53
C ALA A 88 22.11 -12.21 8.50
N GLY A 89 21.32 -12.19 7.42
CA GLY A 89 21.72 -13.21 6.53
C GLY A 89 20.95 -13.65 5.31
N SER A 90 19.81 -13.10 4.95
CA SER A 90 19.37 -13.36 3.58
C SER A 90 19.38 -12.09 2.76
N ALA A 91 20.04 -12.15 1.62
CA ALA A 91 20.13 -11.06 0.66
C ALA A 91 18.76 -10.67 0.09
N ASP A 92 17.74 -11.51 0.30
CA ASP A 92 16.44 -11.43 -0.34
C ASP A 92 15.31 -10.99 0.60
N ARG A 93 15.63 -10.61 1.85
CA ARG A 93 14.64 -10.16 2.82
C ARG A 93 14.61 -8.64 2.90
N GLU A 94 13.43 -8.10 2.85
CA GLU A 94 13.20 -6.65 2.75
C GLU A 94 12.09 -6.19 3.67
N ILE A 95 12.12 -4.90 3.99
CA ILE A 95 10.98 -4.17 4.52
C ILE A 95 10.42 -3.34 3.38
N ARG A 96 9.29 -3.72 2.86
CA ARG A 96 8.59 -3.01 1.77
C ARG A 96 7.33 -2.31 2.24
N SER A 97 6.86 -2.64 3.43
CA SER A 97 5.62 -2.10 3.97
C SER A 97 5.88 -1.40 5.29
N LEU A 98 5.53 -0.12 5.35
CA LEU A 98 5.55 0.73 6.52
C LEU A 98 4.23 1.49 6.61
N ALA A 99 3.76 1.69 7.84
CA ALA A 99 2.66 2.59 8.14
C ALA A 99 2.93 3.29 9.47
N ALA A 100 2.53 4.55 9.62
CA ALA A 100 2.52 5.22 10.91
C ALA A 100 1.10 5.52 11.37
N GLY A 101 0.88 5.58 12.66
CA GLY A 101 -0.42 5.91 13.23
C GLY A 101 -0.34 6.39 14.66
N PRO A 102 -1.34 7.16 15.12
CA PRO A 102 -1.35 7.77 16.45
C PRO A 102 -1.28 6.75 17.60
N LEU A 103 -0.50 7.08 18.63
CA LEU A 103 -0.48 6.36 19.91
C LEU A 103 -1.41 6.99 20.97
N GLY A 104 -2.14 8.05 20.62
CA GLY A 104 -3.05 8.75 21.52
C GLY A 104 -2.40 9.73 22.51
N ASN A 105 -1.10 9.98 22.42
CA ASN A 105 -0.35 10.86 23.34
C ASN A 105 0.48 11.93 22.59
N GLY A 106 0.06 12.29 21.38
CA GLY A 106 0.79 13.20 20.50
C GLY A 106 1.99 12.54 19.79
N LYS A 107 2.18 11.24 19.95
CA LYS A 107 3.20 10.45 19.28
C LYS A 107 2.58 9.48 18.30
N SER A 108 3.38 8.99 17.38
CA SER A 108 2.96 7.94 16.46
C SER A 108 3.80 6.67 16.65
N ALA A 109 3.16 5.51 16.39
CA ALA A 109 3.85 4.25 16.22
C ALA A 109 4.23 4.05 14.76
N LEU A 110 5.25 3.22 14.53
CA LEU A 110 5.66 2.79 13.21
C LEU A 110 5.48 1.28 13.09
N LEU A 111 4.57 0.85 12.21
CA LEU A 111 4.36 -0.55 11.87
C LEU A 111 5.20 -0.90 10.64
N ALA A 112 5.96 -1.98 10.74
CA ALA A 112 6.79 -2.50 9.66
C ALA A 112 6.51 -3.98 9.45
N SER A 113 6.44 -4.40 8.19
CA SER A 113 6.41 -5.82 7.86
C SER A 113 7.54 -6.20 6.94
N ARG A 114 7.95 -7.47 7.05
CA ARG A 114 9.07 -8.00 6.28
C ARG A 114 8.62 -9.04 5.26
N THR A 115 9.28 -9.00 4.10
CA THR A 115 8.97 -9.92 3.00
C THR A 115 9.47 -11.33 3.29
N ARG A 116 8.76 -12.30 2.73
CA ARG A 116 9.12 -13.73 2.67
C ARG A 116 9.77 -14.29 3.91
N THR A 117 8.98 -14.76 4.85
CA THR A 117 9.56 -15.44 6.02
C THR A 117 8.81 -16.70 6.35
N THR A 118 9.56 -17.76 6.51
CA THR A 118 9.05 -18.99 7.06
C THR A 118 9.27 -18.99 8.57
N LYS A 119 8.22 -19.25 9.34
CA LYS A 119 8.27 -19.57 10.79
C LYS A 119 8.90 -18.52 11.71
N VAL A 120 8.77 -17.24 11.37
CA VAL A 120 9.29 -16.11 12.16
C VAL A 120 8.27 -14.97 12.19
N PRO A 121 8.34 -14.08 13.21
CA PRO A 121 7.47 -12.91 13.24
C PRO A 121 7.61 -12.05 11.97
N VAL A 122 6.51 -11.56 11.44
CA VAL A 122 6.50 -10.78 10.19
C VAL A 122 6.21 -9.31 10.40
N ALA A 123 5.46 -8.94 11.42
CA ALA A 123 5.06 -7.57 11.67
C ALA A 123 5.58 -7.06 13.01
N PHE A 124 6.12 -5.84 13.03
CA PHE A 124 6.79 -5.21 14.16
C PHE A 124 6.25 -3.81 14.34
N LEU A 125 5.79 -3.50 15.53
CA LEU A 125 5.32 -2.16 15.89
C LEU A 125 6.35 -1.49 16.81
N PHE A 126 6.82 -0.32 16.41
CA PHE A 126 7.89 0.41 17.10
C PHE A 126 7.41 1.73 17.67
N ASP A 127 8.02 2.13 18.80
CA ASP A 127 8.00 3.51 19.27
C ASP A 127 9.01 4.39 18.50
N SER A 128 9.05 5.67 18.83
CA SER A 128 9.98 6.65 18.22
C SER A 128 11.47 6.33 18.43
N GLN A 129 11.82 5.49 19.40
CA GLN A 129 13.20 5.09 19.71
C GLN A 129 13.55 3.73 19.09
N GLY A 130 12.64 3.14 18.32
CA GLY A 130 12.81 1.83 17.74
C GLY A 130 12.72 0.70 18.74
N THR A 131 12.03 0.91 19.86
CA THR A 131 11.69 -0.18 20.78
C THR A 131 10.42 -0.85 20.27
N VAL A 132 10.45 -2.18 20.17
CA VAL A 132 9.25 -2.95 19.84
C VAL A 132 8.25 -2.80 20.98
N LEU A 133 7.02 -2.43 20.66
CA LEU A 133 5.97 -2.24 21.65
C LEU A 133 5.53 -3.56 22.30
N PRO A 134 5.04 -3.52 23.56
CA PRO A 134 4.50 -4.70 24.23
C PRO A 134 3.41 -5.39 23.40
N GLY A 135 3.42 -6.71 23.36
CA GLY A 135 2.52 -7.51 22.53
C GLY A 135 3.01 -7.72 21.10
N TRP A 136 4.09 -7.11 20.70
CA TRP A 136 4.74 -7.28 19.41
C TRP A 136 6.11 -7.96 19.57
N PRO A 137 6.66 -8.62 18.53
CA PRO A 137 6.17 -8.72 17.16
C PRO A 137 5.01 -9.70 17.00
N GLN A 138 4.19 -9.48 15.97
CA GLN A 138 3.12 -10.37 15.62
C GLN A 138 3.51 -11.30 14.49
N LEU A 139 2.93 -12.32 14.51
CA LEU A 139 2.84 -13.72 14.15
C LEU A 139 4.21 -14.37 14.18
N ALA A 140 4.43 -15.12 15.26
CA ALA A 140 5.26 -16.28 15.15
C ALA A 140 4.47 -17.33 14.35
N ALA A 141 5.02 -17.78 13.26
CA ALA A 141 4.42 -18.79 12.39
C ALA A 141 3.96 -20.06 13.09
N SER A 142 4.54 -20.42 14.23
CA SER A 142 4.20 -21.59 15.00
C SER A 142 2.85 -21.54 15.73
N GLY A 143 2.22 -20.40 15.86
CA GLY A 143 0.98 -20.22 16.63
C GLY A 143 -0.31 -20.24 15.82
N GLY A 144 -0.22 -20.10 14.52
CA GLY A 144 -1.37 -19.74 13.71
C GLY A 144 -2.05 -20.89 12.96
N CYS A 145 -1.34 -21.90 12.55
CA CYS A 145 -1.82 -22.89 11.58
C CYS A 145 -2.28 -24.26 12.11
N VAL A 146 -2.60 -24.36 13.38
CA VAL A 146 -2.99 -25.65 14.01
C VAL A 146 -4.43 -26.09 13.71
N LEU A 147 -5.08 -25.59 12.64
CA LEU A 147 -6.46 -25.98 12.34
C LEU A 147 -6.58 -27.30 11.60
N LEU A 148 -5.61 -27.60 10.78
CA LEU A 148 -5.62 -28.81 9.97
C LEU A 148 -4.22 -29.40 9.99
N PRO A 149 -3.99 -30.50 10.75
CA PRO A 149 -2.65 -31.06 10.93
C PRO A 149 -1.89 -31.40 9.64
N ALA A 150 -2.59 -31.63 8.55
CA ALA A 150 -1.98 -31.95 7.25
C ALA A 150 -1.57 -30.71 6.42
N GLN A 151 -2.01 -29.51 6.82
CA GLN A 151 -1.80 -28.25 6.10
C GLN A 151 -1.02 -27.22 6.92
N ASP A 152 -0.60 -27.58 8.12
CA ASP A 152 0.11 -26.70 9.05
C ASP A 152 1.41 -26.12 8.48
N ALA A 153 2.00 -26.76 7.50
CA ALA A 153 3.29 -26.35 6.97
C ALA A 153 3.21 -25.07 6.11
N ASN A 154 2.05 -24.76 5.57
CA ASN A 154 1.92 -23.72 4.53
C ASN A 154 1.12 -22.49 4.97
N CYS A 155 0.36 -22.54 6.04
CA CYS A 155 -0.57 -21.47 6.36
C CYS A 155 0.07 -20.13 6.76
N PHE A 156 1.31 -20.07 7.19
CA PHE A 156 2.02 -18.84 7.58
C PHE A 156 3.49 -18.88 7.20
N GLU A 157 3.83 -19.64 6.21
CA GLU A 157 5.12 -19.52 5.56
C GLU A 157 5.16 -18.23 4.72
N ALA A 158 4.01 -17.61 4.60
CA ALA A 158 3.83 -16.39 3.88
C ALA A 158 4.18 -15.20 4.76
N GLY A 159 5.11 -14.45 4.31
CA GLY A 159 5.39 -13.12 4.80
C GLY A 159 4.38 -12.14 4.25
N THR A 160 4.82 -10.96 4.17
CA THR A 160 4.12 -9.85 3.56
C THR A 160 5.01 -9.36 2.42
N TYR A 161 4.42 -9.02 1.27
CA TYR A 161 5.22 -8.54 0.15
C TYR A 161 5.25 -7.02 0.08
N ASN A 162 4.27 -6.41 -0.56
CA ASN A 162 4.28 -4.98 -0.83
C ASN A 162 3.15 -4.29 -0.08
N GLN A 163 3.45 -3.25 0.68
CA GLN A 163 2.52 -2.27 1.25
C GLN A 163 1.28 -2.82 1.99
N ASN A 164 1.33 -4.01 2.51
CA ASN A 164 0.21 -4.76 3.05
C ASN A 164 -0.06 -4.54 4.56
N VAL A 165 0.46 -3.48 5.16
CA VAL A 165 0.11 -3.09 6.53
C VAL A 165 -0.62 -1.75 6.56
N GLY A 166 -1.57 -1.62 7.48
CA GLY A 166 -2.32 -0.39 7.75
C GLY A 166 -2.41 -0.09 9.24
N LEU A 167 -2.67 1.16 9.57
CA LEU A 167 -2.92 1.64 10.92
C LEU A 167 -4.10 2.60 10.89
N ALA A 168 -5.24 2.20 11.43
CA ALA A 168 -6.46 3.00 11.48
C ALA A 168 -7.30 2.62 12.69
N ASP A 169 -8.16 3.51 13.16
CA ASP A 169 -9.20 3.18 14.12
C ASP A 169 -10.33 2.47 13.36
N LEU A 170 -10.29 1.14 13.34
CA LEU A 170 -11.24 0.34 12.56
C LEU A 170 -12.54 0.10 13.32
N ASP A 171 -12.52 -0.08 14.64
CA ASP A 171 -13.72 -0.37 15.42
C ASP A 171 -14.41 0.87 16.01
N GLY A 172 -13.85 2.05 15.77
CA GLY A 172 -14.42 3.31 16.20
C GLY A 172 -14.26 3.59 17.71
N ASP A 173 -13.31 2.93 18.38
CA ASP A 173 -13.06 3.13 19.82
C ASP A 173 -12.17 4.37 20.09
N GLY A 174 -11.74 5.06 19.07
CA GLY A 174 -10.87 6.23 19.13
C GLY A 174 -9.40 5.89 19.28
N LYS A 175 -9.01 4.62 19.11
CA LYS A 175 -7.64 4.15 19.13
C LYS A 175 -7.26 3.50 17.79
N THR A 176 -6.03 3.60 17.48
CA THR A 176 -5.48 2.98 16.26
C THR A 176 -5.39 1.47 16.42
N ASP A 177 -5.75 0.74 15.35
CA ASP A 177 -5.58 -0.69 15.19
C ASP A 177 -4.57 -0.99 14.08
N ALA A 178 -3.96 -2.17 14.11
CA ALA A 178 -3.01 -2.63 13.12
C ALA A 178 -3.64 -3.69 12.23
N ILE A 179 -3.48 -3.52 10.93
CA ILE A 179 -4.01 -4.38 9.87
C ILE A 179 -2.83 -4.96 9.11
N ILE A 180 -2.83 -6.27 8.88
CA ILE A 180 -1.73 -6.98 8.23
C ILE A 180 -2.31 -7.96 7.22
N GLY A 181 -2.11 -7.69 5.92
CA GLY A 181 -2.38 -8.65 4.85
C GLY A 181 -1.27 -9.69 4.76
N TYR A 182 -1.61 -10.94 4.50
CA TYR A 182 -0.65 -12.03 4.36
C TYR A 182 -0.65 -12.58 2.95
N ASP A 183 0.47 -13.20 2.59
CA ASP A 183 0.67 -13.95 1.34
C ASP A 183 -0.20 -15.23 1.35
N ASN A 184 -1.44 -15.03 1.58
CA ASN A 184 -2.52 -16.03 1.56
C ASN A 184 -3.87 -15.31 1.71
N ALA A 185 -4.94 -16.08 1.84
CA ALA A 185 -6.29 -15.57 1.97
C ALA A 185 -6.67 -15.01 3.36
N TYR A 186 -5.71 -14.54 4.16
CA TYR A 186 -5.97 -14.07 5.52
C TYR A 186 -5.48 -12.63 5.77
N VAL A 187 -6.17 -11.96 6.66
CA VAL A 187 -5.81 -10.64 7.18
C VAL A 187 -5.79 -10.68 8.70
N GLY A 188 -4.73 -10.16 9.31
CA GLY A 188 -4.61 -10.02 10.76
C GLY A 188 -5.06 -8.65 11.22
N LEU A 189 -5.88 -8.62 12.28
CA LEU A 189 -6.31 -7.39 12.95
C LEU A 189 -5.92 -7.42 14.42
N PHE A 190 -5.28 -6.36 14.86
CA PHE A 190 -4.77 -6.27 16.23
C PHE A 190 -4.93 -4.85 16.77
N HIS A 191 -5.32 -4.72 18.03
CA HIS A 191 -5.08 -3.48 18.74
C HIS A 191 -3.57 -3.21 18.89
N LEU A 192 -3.13 -1.99 19.06
CA LEU A 192 -1.70 -1.66 19.23
C LEU A 192 -1.05 -2.34 20.45
N SER A 193 -1.86 -2.84 21.38
CA SER A 193 -1.41 -3.69 22.49
C SER A 193 -0.98 -5.10 22.07
N GLY A 194 -1.15 -5.45 20.78
CA GLY A 194 -0.92 -6.79 20.26
C GLY A 194 -2.03 -7.79 20.56
N VAL A 195 -3.11 -7.34 21.20
CA VAL A 195 -4.30 -8.17 21.44
C VAL A 195 -5.05 -8.32 20.12
N PRO A 196 -5.41 -9.54 19.73
CA PRO A 196 -6.23 -9.77 18.55
C PRO A 196 -7.58 -9.06 18.63
N PHE A 197 -8.01 -8.58 17.50
CA PHE A 197 -9.24 -7.86 17.31
C PHE A 197 -10.43 -8.83 17.22
N GLY A 198 -11.49 -8.55 17.97
CA GLY A 198 -12.72 -9.32 17.96
C GLY A 198 -12.58 -10.76 18.49
N THR A 199 -13.57 -11.59 18.18
CA THR A 199 -13.53 -13.02 18.49
C THR A 199 -12.65 -13.72 17.47
N PRO A 200 -11.58 -14.42 17.89
CA PRO A 200 -10.74 -15.11 16.95
C PRO A 200 -11.54 -16.09 16.10
N PHE A 201 -11.45 -15.98 14.80
CA PHE A 201 -12.04 -17.00 13.93
C PHE A 201 -11.37 -18.34 14.24
N LEU A 202 -12.15 -19.33 14.65
CA LEU A 202 -11.65 -20.62 15.13
C LEU A 202 -10.54 -20.48 16.19
N ASN A 203 -10.68 -19.56 17.14
CA ASN A 203 -9.67 -19.22 18.15
C ASN A 203 -8.38 -18.62 17.58
N ARG A 204 -8.46 -17.86 16.52
CA ARG A 204 -7.31 -17.22 15.85
C ARG A 204 -7.51 -15.74 15.62
N PRO A 205 -6.41 -14.97 15.69
CA PRO A 205 -6.47 -13.51 15.64
C PRO A 205 -6.45 -12.95 14.22
N PHE A 206 -7.29 -13.46 13.29
CA PHE A 206 -7.38 -12.91 11.94
C PHE A 206 -8.69 -13.25 11.26
N PHE A 207 -9.07 -12.43 10.31
CA PHE A 207 -10.17 -12.73 9.41
C PHE A 207 -9.81 -13.90 8.51
N PRO A 208 -10.76 -14.79 8.21
CA PRO A 208 -10.57 -15.70 7.11
C PRO A 208 -10.52 -14.89 5.81
N GLY A 209 -9.53 -15.13 5.00
CA GLY A 209 -9.56 -14.75 3.60
C GLY A 209 -10.74 -15.45 2.94
N VAL A 210 -11.10 -15.01 1.75
CA VAL A 210 -12.22 -15.56 1.00
C VAL A 210 -11.71 -15.98 -0.35
N PRO A 211 -11.97 -17.20 -0.79
CA PRO A 211 -11.62 -17.59 -2.14
C PRO A 211 -12.37 -16.71 -3.13
N ALA A 212 -11.82 -16.54 -4.30
CA ALA A 212 -12.43 -15.78 -5.37
C ALA A 212 -13.87 -16.23 -5.66
N PHE A 213 -14.11 -17.52 -5.56
CA PHE A 213 -15.40 -18.15 -5.85
C PHE A 213 -16.26 -18.41 -4.61
N HIS A 214 -16.01 -17.74 -3.51
CA HIS A 214 -16.94 -17.68 -2.38
C HIS A 214 -17.10 -18.98 -1.58
N ASP A 215 -16.10 -19.85 -1.61
CA ASP A 215 -16.10 -21.05 -0.79
C ASP A 215 -15.45 -20.80 0.58
N PRO A 216 -16.24 -20.66 1.67
CA PRO A 216 -15.69 -20.43 3.00
C PRO A 216 -14.81 -21.58 3.50
N ALA A 217 -15.01 -22.82 2.98
CA ALA A 217 -14.21 -23.96 3.35
C ALA A 217 -12.80 -23.88 2.77
N LEU A 218 -12.63 -23.33 1.58
CA LEU A 218 -11.33 -23.07 0.99
C LEU A 218 -10.62 -21.91 1.73
N ALA A 219 -11.33 -20.87 2.09
CA ALA A 219 -10.79 -19.76 2.89
C ALA A 219 -10.20 -20.23 4.21
N ILE A 220 -10.84 -21.21 4.87
CA ILE A 220 -10.34 -21.80 6.10
C ILE A 220 -9.03 -22.56 5.89
N GLN A 221 -8.83 -23.11 4.73
CA GLN A 221 -7.63 -23.87 4.39
C GLN A 221 -6.43 -22.98 4.07
N GLY A 222 -6.64 -21.70 3.80
CA GLY A 222 -5.60 -20.75 3.41
C GLY A 222 -5.22 -20.90 1.95
N PHE A 223 -4.67 -22.04 1.56
CA PHE A 223 -4.45 -22.42 0.17
C PHE A 223 -5.48 -23.47 -0.23
N GLY A 224 -6.12 -23.25 -1.36
CA GLY A 224 -6.94 -24.28 -1.98
C GLY A 224 -6.10 -25.48 -2.42
N PRO A 225 -6.75 -26.63 -2.69
CA PRO A 225 -6.10 -27.75 -3.36
C PRO A 225 -5.54 -27.32 -4.73
N ASP A 226 -4.54 -28.04 -5.22
CA ASP A 226 -4.03 -27.79 -6.57
C ASP A 226 -5.16 -27.73 -7.60
N GLY A 227 -5.17 -26.65 -8.37
CA GLY A 227 -6.20 -26.39 -9.39
C GLY A 227 -7.42 -25.60 -8.93
N GLU A 228 -7.52 -25.25 -7.64
CA GLU A 228 -8.55 -24.36 -7.14
C GLU A 228 -8.09 -22.91 -7.19
N ASP A 229 -8.98 -22.03 -7.61
CA ASP A 229 -8.71 -20.58 -7.60
C ASP A 229 -8.89 -20.01 -6.21
N ARG A 230 -8.09 -18.99 -5.85
CA ARG A 230 -8.11 -18.36 -4.55
C ARG A 230 -7.76 -16.88 -4.65
N SER A 231 -8.12 -16.10 -3.64
CA SER A 231 -7.61 -14.75 -3.46
C SER A 231 -6.49 -14.72 -2.43
N GLU A 232 -5.48 -13.93 -2.71
CA GLU A 232 -4.39 -13.60 -1.78
C GLU A 232 -4.40 -12.11 -1.48
N PHE A 233 -3.94 -11.76 -0.28
CA PHE A 233 -3.85 -10.36 0.16
C PHE A 233 -2.41 -9.89 0.31
N THR A 234 -1.51 -10.57 -0.34
CA THR A 234 -0.06 -10.37 -0.23
C THR A 234 0.40 -8.97 -0.58
N ASP A 235 -0.18 -8.43 -1.64
CA ASP A 235 0.13 -7.13 -2.19
C ASP A 235 -1.06 -6.18 -2.08
N SER A 236 -1.94 -6.45 -1.10
CA SER A 236 -3.17 -5.70 -0.89
C SER A 236 -3.00 -4.67 0.24
N PRO A 237 -2.68 -3.42 -0.08
CA PRO A 237 -2.63 -2.36 0.92
C PRO A 237 -4.03 -2.15 1.51
N PRO A 238 -4.22 -2.30 2.83
CA PRO A 238 -5.51 -2.10 3.44
C PRO A 238 -5.91 -0.62 3.44
N VAL A 239 -7.19 -0.36 3.20
CA VAL A 239 -7.81 0.94 3.32
C VAL A 239 -8.96 0.84 4.31
N VAL A 240 -9.12 1.86 5.15
CA VAL A 240 -10.19 1.98 6.15
C VAL A 240 -10.95 3.27 5.90
N ALA A 241 -12.25 3.15 5.69
CA ALA A 241 -13.13 4.27 5.40
C ALA A 241 -14.53 4.03 5.91
N ASP A 242 -15.24 5.08 6.30
CA ASP A 242 -16.68 5.10 6.39
C ASP A 242 -17.23 5.27 4.97
N LEU A 243 -17.74 4.18 4.38
CA LEU A 243 -18.18 4.14 2.99
C LEU A 243 -19.59 4.64 2.78
N ASP A 244 -20.49 4.41 3.73
CA ASP A 244 -21.92 4.77 3.59
C ASP A 244 -22.35 5.97 4.43
N GLY A 245 -21.40 6.58 5.16
CA GLY A 245 -21.66 7.79 5.95
C GLY A 245 -22.38 7.52 7.28
N ASP A 246 -22.39 6.29 7.76
CA ASP A 246 -23.06 5.91 9.01
C ASP A 246 -22.20 6.11 10.26
N GLY A 247 -20.92 6.45 10.07
CA GLY A 247 -19.92 6.69 11.10
C GLY A 247 -19.15 5.44 11.55
N ALA A 248 -19.55 4.24 11.12
CA ALA A 248 -18.73 3.05 11.24
C ALA A 248 -17.67 3.02 10.12
N ARG A 249 -16.68 2.18 10.26
CA ARG A 249 -15.61 2.10 9.26
C ARG A 249 -15.49 0.70 8.71
N GLU A 250 -15.26 0.63 7.41
CA GLU A 250 -15.06 -0.61 6.69
C GLU A 250 -13.58 -0.81 6.35
N LEU A 251 -13.17 -2.07 6.32
CA LEU A 251 -11.89 -2.53 5.79
C LEU A 251 -12.06 -2.91 4.32
N ILE A 252 -11.31 -2.25 3.46
CA ILE A 252 -11.34 -2.41 2.01
C ILE A 252 -10.01 -3.02 1.57
N LEU A 253 -10.10 -4.10 0.80
CA LEU A 253 -8.95 -4.87 0.29
C LEU A 253 -9.17 -5.26 -1.16
N VAL A 254 -8.13 -5.15 -1.97
CA VAL A 254 -8.10 -5.70 -3.33
C VAL A 254 -7.18 -6.90 -3.32
N GLY A 255 -7.71 -8.09 -3.48
CA GLY A 255 -6.95 -9.33 -3.54
C GLY A 255 -6.63 -9.75 -4.97
N ASP A 256 -5.58 -10.53 -5.12
CA ASP A 256 -5.22 -11.18 -6.37
C ASP A 256 -5.95 -12.51 -6.49
N HIS A 257 -6.35 -12.86 -7.71
CA HIS A 257 -6.82 -14.22 -8.02
C HIS A 257 -5.65 -15.08 -8.46
N GLU A 258 -5.38 -16.12 -7.73
CA GLU A 258 -4.40 -17.13 -8.10
C GLU A 258 -5.05 -18.50 -8.27
N ARG A 259 -4.46 -19.34 -9.11
CA ARG A 259 -4.79 -20.75 -9.22
C ARG A 259 -3.64 -21.59 -8.67
N ALA A 260 -3.94 -22.45 -7.69
CA ALA A 260 -2.93 -23.34 -7.11
C ALA A 260 -2.21 -24.15 -8.20
N GLY A 261 -0.88 -24.20 -8.12
CA GLY A 261 -0.02 -24.86 -9.12
C GLY A 261 0.20 -24.07 -10.41
N ILE A 262 -0.37 -22.87 -10.54
CA ILE A 262 -0.11 -21.94 -11.65
C ILE A 262 0.33 -20.62 -11.00
N THR A 263 1.52 -20.17 -11.31
CA THR A 263 2.06 -18.87 -10.82
C THR A 263 1.50 -17.69 -11.64
N THR A 264 0.26 -17.77 -12.08
CA THR A 264 -0.34 -16.76 -12.93
C THR A 264 -1.54 -16.16 -12.21
N ILE A 265 -1.51 -14.87 -11.99
CA ILE A 265 -2.65 -14.12 -11.47
C ILE A 265 -3.73 -14.05 -12.56
N LEU A 266 -4.98 -14.35 -12.18
CA LEU A 266 -6.11 -14.42 -13.09
C LEU A 266 -6.97 -13.15 -13.09
N GLY A 267 -6.73 -12.23 -12.18
CA GLY A 267 -7.51 -11.01 -12.03
C GLY A 267 -7.41 -10.46 -10.61
N ASN A 268 -8.31 -9.56 -10.28
CA ASN A 268 -8.42 -8.98 -8.95
C ASN A 268 -9.85 -9.10 -8.42
N SER A 269 -10.00 -9.11 -7.10
CA SER A 269 -11.29 -9.00 -6.43
C SER A 269 -11.26 -7.93 -5.36
N LEU A 270 -12.31 -7.13 -5.29
CA LEU A 270 -12.51 -6.14 -4.25
C LEU A 270 -13.37 -6.72 -3.13
N PHE A 271 -12.85 -6.65 -1.92
CA PHE A 271 -13.49 -7.11 -0.69
C PHE A 271 -13.75 -5.94 0.24
N VAL A 272 -14.93 -5.92 0.87
CA VAL A 272 -15.26 -4.95 1.91
C VAL A 272 -15.81 -5.69 3.12
N PHE A 273 -15.20 -5.41 4.29
CA PHE A 273 -15.54 -6.05 5.55
C PHE A 273 -15.90 -5.02 6.61
N ARG A 274 -16.81 -5.40 7.50
CA ARG A 274 -17.01 -4.72 8.76
C ARG A 274 -15.97 -5.14 9.80
N PRO A 275 -15.82 -4.36 10.90
CA PRO A 275 -14.86 -4.69 11.97
C PRO A 275 -15.07 -6.07 12.61
N ASP A 276 -16.28 -6.60 12.56
CA ASP A 276 -16.64 -7.92 13.11
C ASP A 276 -16.36 -9.09 12.14
N ALA A 277 -15.66 -8.84 11.05
CA ALA A 277 -15.34 -9.79 10.00
C ALA A 277 -16.54 -10.21 9.11
N THR A 278 -17.69 -9.60 9.28
CA THR A 278 -18.79 -9.82 8.34
C THR A 278 -18.58 -9.02 7.06
N ARG A 279 -19.18 -9.48 5.98
CA ARG A 279 -19.18 -8.75 4.72
C ARG A 279 -20.02 -7.49 4.83
N PHE A 280 -19.55 -6.43 4.21
CA PHE A 280 -20.34 -5.22 4.07
C PHE A 280 -21.50 -5.43 3.08
N PRO A 281 -22.69 -4.84 3.30
CA PRO A 281 -23.82 -4.98 2.38
C PRO A 281 -23.47 -4.54 0.96
N GLY A 282 -23.85 -5.35 -0.03
CA GLY A 282 -23.45 -5.17 -1.42
C GLY A 282 -22.15 -5.89 -1.78
N PHE A 283 -21.35 -6.30 -0.79
CA PHE A 283 -20.13 -7.09 -0.96
C PHE A 283 -20.23 -8.47 -0.29
N GLU A 284 -21.43 -9.02 -0.17
CA GLU A 284 -21.64 -10.41 0.26
C GLU A 284 -20.83 -11.37 -0.64
N GLN A 285 -20.72 -11.01 -1.91
CA GLN A 285 -19.75 -11.52 -2.87
C GLN A 285 -18.74 -10.42 -3.17
N PRO A 286 -17.45 -10.73 -3.40
CA PRO A 286 -16.52 -9.70 -3.82
C PRO A 286 -16.92 -9.13 -5.18
N PHE A 287 -16.56 -7.90 -5.44
CA PHE A 287 -16.62 -7.37 -6.80
C PHE A 287 -15.45 -7.95 -7.59
N GLU A 288 -15.74 -8.64 -8.69
CA GLU A 288 -14.74 -9.32 -9.52
C GLU A 288 -14.41 -8.52 -10.76
N THR A 289 -13.12 -8.41 -11.06
CA THR A 289 -12.65 -7.89 -12.34
C THR A 289 -12.77 -8.95 -13.43
N ARG A 290 -12.53 -8.55 -14.66
CA ARG A 290 -12.53 -9.49 -15.78
C ARG A 290 -11.38 -10.49 -15.63
N ASP A 291 -11.66 -11.77 -15.80
CA ASP A 291 -10.63 -12.79 -15.86
C ASP A 291 -9.69 -12.54 -17.04
N HIS A 292 -8.42 -12.54 -16.78
CA HIS A 292 -7.43 -12.48 -17.85
C HIS A 292 -6.13 -13.14 -17.41
N HIS A 293 -5.43 -13.70 -18.38
CA HIS A 293 -4.07 -14.17 -18.22
C HIS A 293 -3.13 -13.13 -18.79
N SER A 294 -2.49 -12.36 -17.89
CA SER A 294 -1.43 -11.47 -18.32
C SER A 294 -0.08 -12.19 -18.28
N PRO A 295 0.64 -12.26 -19.40
CA PRO A 295 2.01 -12.77 -19.38
C PRO A 295 2.98 -11.85 -18.65
N LEU A 296 2.54 -10.65 -18.27
CA LEU A 296 3.34 -9.67 -17.51
C LEU A 296 3.14 -9.76 -16.01
N VAL A 297 2.09 -10.45 -15.57
CA VAL A 297 1.78 -10.69 -14.16
C VAL A 297 2.55 -11.92 -13.71
N THR A 298 3.84 -11.82 -13.63
CA THR A 298 4.73 -12.80 -13.03
C THR A 298 5.92 -12.06 -12.43
N ASP A 299 6.47 -12.58 -11.36
CA ASP A 299 7.75 -12.15 -10.80
C ASP A 299 8.78 -12.01 -11.93
N ASP A 300 9.07 -10.81 -12.34
CA ASP A 300 10.08 -10.38 -13.31
C ASP A 300 10.92 -11.51 -14.01
N PRO A 301 10.30 -12.45 -14.74
CA PRO A 301 11.02 -13.59 -15.32
C PRO A 301 12.00 -13.18 -16.41
N ALA A 302 11.87 -11.96 -16.92
CA ALA A 302 12.73 -11.43 -17.97
C ALA A 302 13.75 -10.40 -17.48
N GLY A 303 13.84 -10.14 -16.16
CA GLY A 303 14.71 -9.09 -15.63
C GLY A 303 14.26 -7.69 -16.03
N THR A 304 13.00 -7.52 -16.40
CA THR A 304 12.42 -6.23 -16.81
C THR A 304 12.11 -5.33 -15.61
N ASN A 305 12.15 -5.90 -14.41
CA ASN A 305 11.88 -5.23 -13.16
C ASN A 305 10.45 -4.63 -13.09
N ILE A 306 9.50 -5.34 -13.68
CA ILE A 306 8.09 -5.14 -13.50
C ILE A 306 7.62 -6.19 -12.51
N VAL A 307 7.11 -5.73 -11.40
CA VAL A 307 6.51 -6.55 -10.36
C VAL A 307 5.02 -6.28 -10.41
N ASP A 308 4.24 -7.32 -10.37
CA ASP A 308 2.83 -7.26 -10.08
C ASP A 308 2.67 -6.74 -8.65
N VAL A 309 2.17 -5.55 -8.53
CA VAL A 309 1.83 -4.94 -7.25
C VAL A 309 0.37 -4.57 -7.36
N THR A 310 -0.46 -5.13 -6.52
CA THR A 310 -1.84 -4.68 -6.38
C THR A 310 -1.83 -3.28 -5.78
N PRO A 311 -2.24 -2.25 -6.51
CA PRO A 311 -2.30 -0.90 -5.97
C PRO A 311 -3.35 -0.80 -4.87
N ALA A 312 -3.11 0.04 -3.88
CA ALA A 312 -4.15 0.34 -2.90
C ALA A 312 -5.36 0.95 -3.58
N PRO A 313 -6.58 0.63 -3.15
CA PRO A 313 -7.75 1.38 -3.57
C PRO A 313 -7.70 2.80 -3.01
N ALA A 314 -8.28 3.76 -3.73
CA ALA A 314 -8.61 5.08 -3.22
C ALA A 314 -10.11 5.17 -2.93
N VAL A 315 -10.50 6.03 -2.00
CA VAL A 315 -11.91 6.24 -1.67
C VAL A 315 -12.26 7.73 -1.65
N ALA A 316 -13.33 8.08 -2.33
CA ALA A 316 -13.83 9.46 -2.38
C ALA A 316 -15.33 9.46 -2.72
N ASP A 317 -16.06 10.44 -2.24
CA ASP A 317 -17.42 10.75 -2.70
C ASP A 317 -17.31 11.46 -4.05
N LEU A 318 -17.55 10.72 -5.13
CA LEU A 318 -17.37 11.23 -6.50
C LEU A 318 -18.64 11.85 -7.07
N ASP A 319 -19.81 11.48 -6.61
CA ASP A 319 -21.10 11.96 -7.13
C ASP A 319 -21.88 12.85 -6.15
N ALA A 320 -21.25 13.16 -5.00
CA ALA A 320 -21.76 14.02 -3.96
C ALA A 320 -23.07 13.50 -3.31
N ASP A 321 -23.23 12.18 -3.22
CA ASP A 321 -24.37 11.54 -2.56
C ASP A 321 -24.14 11.33 -1.05
N GLY A 322 -22.93 11.64 -0.56
CA GLY A 322 -22.50 11.49 0.82
C GLY A 322 -21.93 10.12 1.15
N LYS A 323 -21.82 9.23 0.18
CA LYS A 323 -21.15 7.93 0.28
C LYS A 323 -19.88 7.96 -0.55
N LYS A 324 -19.00 6.99 -0.33
CA LYS A 324 -17.73 6.96 -1.06
C LYS A 324 -17.70 5.86 -2.08
N GLU A 325 -17.23 6.19 -3.26
CA GLU A 325 -16.82 5.22 -4.27
C GLU A 325 -15.42 4.70 -3.97
N ILE A 326 -15.21 3.45 -4.38
CA ILE A 326 -13.93 2.75 -4.29
C ILE A 326 -13.32 2.71 -5.68
N LEU A 327 -12.13 3.28 -5.83
CA LEU A 327 -11.37 3.34 -7.06
C LEU A 327 -10.19 2.38 -6.98
N PHE A 328 -10.05 1.45 -7.92
CA PHE A 328 -8.86 0.60 -7.98
C PHE A 328 -8.51 0.19 -9.41
N PRO A 329 -7.23 0.26 -9.80
CA PRO A 329 -6.77 -0.29 -11.07
C PRO A 329 -6.56 -1.79 -10.93
N ALA A 330 -6.88 -2.51 -11.98
CA ALA A 330 -6.75 -3.95 -12.04
C ALA A 330 -5.76 -4.42 -13.12
N TYR A 331 -5.38 -5.68 -13.05
CA TYR A 331 -4.42 -6.27 -13.99
C TYR A 331 -4.98 -6.46 -15.39
N ASP A 332 -6.29 -6.37 -15.58
CA ASP A 332 -6.95 -6.39 -16.89
C ASP A 332 -6.80 -5.08 -17.66
N GLY A 333 -6.10 -4.09 -17.12
CA GLY A 333 -5.88 -2.80 -17.76
C GLY A 333 -7.04 -1.82 -17.59
N VAL A 334 -7.88 -2.05 -16.58
CA VAL A 334 -9.05 -1.24 -16.28
C VAL A 334 -8.93 -0.61 -14.90
N LEU A 335 -9.25 0.67 -14.80
CA LEU A 335 -9.55 1.35 -13.54
C LEU A 335 -11.05 1.25 -13.30
N TYR A 336 -11.44 0.67 -12.18
CA TYR A 336 -12.82 0.53 -11.74
C TYR A 336 -13.17 1.59 -10.71
N ALA A 337 -14.38 2.11 -10.79
CA ALA A 337 -15.05 2.84 -9.71
C ALA A 337 -16.29 2.04 -9.29
N VAL A 338 -16.41 1.74 -8.02
CA VAL A 338 -17.47 0.90 -7.46
C VAL A 338 -18.15 1.68 -6.34
N HIS A 339 -19.49 1.76 -6.39
CA HIS A 339 -20.27 2.38 -5.32
C HIS A 339 -20.16 1.60 -4.00
N SER A 340 -20.47 2.26 -2.90
CA SER A 340 -20.49 1.65 -1.56
C SER A 340 -21.43 0.45 -1.44
N ASP A 341 -22.41 0.28 -2.33
CA ASP A 341 -23.32 -0.86 -2.36
C ASP A 341 -22.83 -2.02 -3.28
N GLY A 342 -21.59 -1.93 -3.78
CA GLY A 342 -20.99 -2.95 -4.65
C GLY A 342 -21.37 -2.84 -6.12
N ALA A 343 -22.20 -1.88 -6.53
CA ALA A 343 -22.53 -1.66 -7.92
C ALA A 343 -21.40 -0.98 -8.68
N LEU A 344 -21.15 -1.38 -9.90
CA LEU A 344 -20.20 -0.69 -10.78
C LEU A 344 -20.72 0.74 -11.06
N PHE A 345 -19.92 1.76 -10.73
CA PHE A 345 -20.21 3.14 -11.08
C PHE A 345 -19.76 3.43 -12.51
N TRP A 346 -18.49 3.21 -12.79
CA TRP A 346 -17.92 3.27 -14.13
C TRP A 346 -16.63 2.46 -14.23
N GLU A 347 -16.17 2.24 -15.44
CA GLU A 347 -14.87 1.62 -15.74
C GLU A 347 -14.13 2.44 -16.81
N PHE A 348 -12.81 2.51 -16.71
CA PHE A 348 -11.95 3.18 -17.67
C PHE A 348 -10.79 2.26 -18.11
N SER A 349 -10.75 1.91 -19.39
CA SER A 349 -9.67 1.09 -19.94
C SER A 349 -8.43 1.97 -20.20
N PHE A 350 -7.36 1.78 -19.42
CA PHE A 350 -6.11 2.49 -19.62
C PHE A 350 -5.09 1.72 -20.47
N ALA A 351 -5.32 0.44 -20.69
CA ALA A 351 -4.44 -0.45 -21.46
C ALA A 351 -5.22 -1.60 -22.10
N ASP A 352 -4.63 -2.17 -23.13
CA ASP A 352 -5.00 -3.51 -23.58
C ASP A 352 -4.54 -4.55 -22.55
N LEU A 353 -5.26 -5.63 -22.42
CA LEU A 353 -5.05 -6.70 -21.44
C LEU A 353 -3.57 -7.02 -21.19
N GLY A 354 -3.13 -6.78 -19.96
CA GLY A 354 -1.82 -7.19 -19.46
C GLY A 354 -0.60 -6.54 -20.12
N THR A 355 -0.77 -5.43 -20.82
CA THR A 355 0.35 -4.73 -21.48
C THR A 355 0.89 -3.58 -20.67
N ARG A 356 0.10 -3.08 -19.72
CA ARG A 356 0.43 -1.90 -18.93
C ARG A 356 -0.22 -2.00 -17.54
N PHE A 357 0.47 -1.47 -16.55
CA PHE A 357 -0.01 -1.37 -15.17
C PHE A 357 -0.28 0.07 -14.80
N ALA A 358 -1.19 0.30 -13.86
CA ALA A 358 -1.44 1.60 -13.28
C ALA A 358 -1.00 1.65 -11.82
N THR A 359 -0.77 2.86 -11.34
CA THR A 359 -0.49 3.14 -9.93
C THR A 359 -1.78 3.28 -9.14
N GLU A 360 -1.69 3.34 -7.82
CA GLU A 360 -2.78 3.81 -6.97
C GLU A 360 -3.29 5.15 -7.51
N PRO A 361 -4.62 5.35 -7.63
CA PRO A 361 -5.18 6.63 -8.01
C PRO A 361 -5.13 7.63 -6.85
N VAL A 362 -5.06 8.91 -7.17
CA VAL A 362 -5.23 10.02 -6.24
C VAL A 362 -6.42 10.85 -6.68
N VAL A 363 -7.07 11.53 -5.73
CA VAL A 363 -8.33 12.23 -5.97
C VAL A 363 -8.26 13.63 -5.38
N ALA A 364 -8.54 14.63 -6.19
CA ALA A 364 -8.60 16.03 -5.80
C ALA A 364 -9.42 16.85 -6.81
N ASP A 365 -9.95 17.97 -6.36
CA ASP A 365 -10.50 19.00 -7.24
C ASP A 365 -9.35 19.77 -7.92
N LEU A 366 -9.02 19.38 -9.15
CA LEU A 366 -7.88 19.89 -9.90
C LEU A 366 -8.19 21.16 -10.67
N ASN A 367 -9.46 21.54 -10.80
CA ASN A 367 -9.91 22.67 -11.58
C ASN A 367 -10.70 23.71 -10.75
N ASN A 368 -10.87 23.44 -9.46
CA ASN A 368 -11.58 24.25 -8.47
C ASN A 368 -13.07 24.51 -8.84
N ASP A 369 -13.73 23.48 -9.35
CA ASP A 369 -15.17 23.50 -9.64
C ASP A 369 -16.03 22.87 -8.53
N GLY A 370 -15.40 22.31 -7.51
CA GLY A 370 -16.04 21.68 -6.36
C GLY A 370 -16.32 20.18 -6.54
N VAL A 371 -15.86 19.60 -7.66
CA VAL A 371 -16.01 18.17 -7.96
C VAL A 371 -14.62 17.57 -8.15
N PRO A 372 -14.31 16.42 -7.52
CA PRO A 372 -12.95 15.89 -7.62
C PRO A 372 -12.67 15.20 -8.96
N GLU A 373 -11.46 15.34 -9.45
CA GLU A 373 -10.88 14.54 -10.53
C GLU A 373 -10.05 13.40 -9.97
N ILE A 374 -9.84 12.39 -10.82
CA ILE A 374 -9.03 11.21 -10.54
C ILE A 374 -7.75 11.28 -11.36
N LEU A 375 -6.60 11.11 -10.73
CA LEU A 375 -5.31 11.15 -11.37
C LEU A 375 -4.51 9.91 -11.02
N PHE A 376 -3.93 9.23 -12.04
CA PHE A 376 -3.06 8.07 -11.85
C PHE A 376 -1.97 8.03 -12.91
N ALA A 377 -0.88 7.33 -12.62
CA ALA A 377 0.18 7.08 -13.59
C ALA A 377 0.15 5.64 -14.08
N THR A 378 0.73 5.42 -15.26
CA THR A 378 0.92 4.09 -15.80
C THR A 378 2.40 3.78 -16.03
N TYR A 379 2.72 2.50 -16.09
CA TYR A 379 4.06 2.01 -16.41
C TYR A 379 3.98 0.73 -17.23
N GLU A 380 5.03 0.46 -18.00
CA GLU A 380 5.13 -0.73 -18.83
C GLU A 380 6.58 -1.19 -19.06
N THR A 381 6.75 -2.30 -19.78
CA THR A 381 8.07 -2.87 -20.09
C THR A 381 8.86 -2.02 -21.07
N GLU A 382 8.17 -1.33 -21.98
CA GLU A 382 8.78 -0.54 -23.04
C GLU A 382 8.92 0.94 -22.62
N ALA A 383 10.03 1.56 -23.00
CA ALA A 383 10.25 2.97 -22.75
C ALA A 383 9.25 3.85 -23.50
N GLU A 384 8.95 5.02 -22.91
CA GLU A 384 8.15 6.10 -23.51
C GLU A 384 6.68 5.78 -23.78
N LYS A 385 6.13 4.81 -23.04
CA LYS A 385 4.72 4.46 -23.11
C LYS A 385 3.97 4.62 -21.78
N GLY A 386 4.66 4.95 -20.69
CA GLY A 386 4.01 5.37 -19.45
C GLY A 386 3.29 6.71 -19.63
N ALA A 387 2.21 6.89 -18.92
CA ALA A 387 1.40 8.10 -18.97
C ALA A 387 0.95 8.55 -17.58
N LEU A 388 0.68 9.84 -17.46
CA LEU A 388 -0.15 10.42 -16.42
C LEU A 388 -1.52 10.67 -17.04
N VAL A 389 -2.57 10.22 -16.38
CA VAL A 389 -3.96 10.27 -16.85
C VAL A 389 -4.80 11.01 -15.81
N ILE A 390 -5.62 11.95 -16.29
CA ILE A 390 -6.61 12.65 -15.47
C ILE A 390 -8.01 12.32 -16.01
N LEU A 391 -8.87 11.85 -15.11
CA LEU A 391 -10.27 11.55 -15.40
C LEU A 391 -11.18 12.49 -14.62
N SER A 392 -12.36 12.76 -15.19
CA SER A 392 -13.46 13.35 -14.42
C SER A 392 -14.01 12.37 -13.39
N HIS A 393 -14.78 12.86 -12.43
CA HIS A 393 -15.52 12.02 -11.47
C HIS A 393 -16.42 10.96 -12.11
N LEU A 394 -16.82 11.13 -13.37
CA LEU A 394 -17.62 10.17 -14.16
C LEU A 394 -16.75 9.23 -15.03
N GLY A 395 -15.44 9.19 -14.83
CA GLY A 395 -14.55 8.31 -15.58
C GLY A 395 -14.21 8.73 -17.01
N ALA A 396 -14.57 9.95 -17.43
CA ALA A 396 -14.18 10.45 -18.74
C ALA A 396 -12.73 10.98 -18.73
N GLU A 397 -11.92 10.61 -19.72
CA GLU A 397 -10.55 11.13 -19.88
C GLU A 397 -10.60 12.65 -20.15
N LEU A 398 -9.99 13.42 -19.27
CA LEU A 398 -9.83 14.87 -19.41
C LEU A 398 -8.48 15.21 -20.01
N GLU A 399 -7.43 14.54 -19.55
CA GLU A 399 -6.05 14.79 -20.00
C GLU A 399 -5.23 13.52 -19.92
N LYS A 400 -4.30 13.37 -20.86
CA LYS A 400 -3.32 12.30 -20.88
C LYS A 400 -1.98 12.80 -21.36
N MET A 401 -0.98 12.72 -20.51
CA MET A 401 0.37 13.16 -20.76
C MET A 401 1.35 12.00 -20.74
N SER A 402 2.22 11.91 -21.75
CA SER A 402 3.30 10.92 -21.77
C SER A 402 4.31 11.20 -20.68
N LEU A 403 4.69 10.15 -19.93
CA LEU A 403 5.75 10.22 -18.94
C LEU A 403 7.08 9.73 -19.54
N PRO A 404 8.22 10.32 -19.14
CA PRO A 404 9.53 9.86 -19.56
C PRO A 404 9.82 8.42 -19.15
N GLY A 405 10.60 7.73 -19.95
CA GLY A 405 11.02 6.35 -19.71
C GLY A 405 9.84 5.40 -19.71
N ARG A 406 9.81 4.47 -18.76
CA ARG A 406 8.72 3.49 -18.62
C ARG A 406 7.56 3.98 -17.75
N GLY A 407 7.51 5.25 -17.39
CA GLY A 407 6.49 5.84 -16.54
C GLY A 407 6.77 5.71 -15.04
N SER A 408 5.73 5.56 -14.23
CA SER A 408 5.84 5.49 -12.77
C SER A 408 5.14 4.25 -12.21
N MET A 409 5.77 3.60 -11.23
CA MET A 409 5.17 2.57 -10.38
C MET A 409 4.68 3.14 -9.05
N ALA A 410 5.07 4.36 -8.73
CA ALA A 410 4.65 5.02 -7.50
C ALA A 410 3.40 5.85 -7.74
N ALA A 411 2.47 5.80 -6.80
CA ALA A 411 1.31 6.69 -6.81
C ALA A 411 1.77 8.16 -6.96
N PRO A 412 1.09 8.95 -7.76
CA PRO A 412 1.27 10.41 -7.74
C PRO A 412 1.06 10.98 -6.35
N THR A 413 1.61 12.15 -6.10
CA THR A 413 1.30 12.92 -4.89
C THR A 413 0.86 14.32 -5.29
N LEU A 414 -0.24 14.79 -4.72
CA LEU A 414 -0.80 16.12 -4.91
C LEU A 414 -0.53 16.96 -3.67
N ALA A 415 0.07 18.11 -3.85
CA ALA A 415 0.34 19.05 -2.76
C ALA A 415 0.63 20.44 -3.33
N ASP A 416 0.32 21.49 -2.57
CA ASP A 416 0.85 22.84 -2.79
C ASP A 416 2.30 22.86 -2.27
N VAL A 417 3.25 22.58 -3.17
CA VAL A 417 4.66 22.36 -2.81
C VAL A 417 5.38 23.69 -2.62
N ASP A 418 5.10 24.68 -3.44
CA ASP A 418 5.79 25.98 -3.44
C ASP A 418 5.07 27.05 -2.61
N GLY A 419 3.85 26.81 -2.17
CA GLY A 419 3.08 27.67 -1.28
C GLY A 419 2.32 28.77 -2.01
N ASP A 420 2.03 28.60 -3.30
CA ASP A 420 1.30 29.58 -4.09
C ASP A 420 -0.24 29.40 -4.01
N GLY A 421 -0.69 28.31 -3.41
CA GLY A 421 -2.09 27.96 -3.20
C GLY A 421 -2.71 27.10 -4.31
N GLU A 422 -1.96 26.80 -5.36
CA GLU A 422 -2.30 25.82 -6.40
C GLU A 422 -1.66 24.46 -6.08
N LEU A 423 -2.10 23.41 -6.73
CA LEU A 423 -1.55 22.06 -6.51
C LEU A 423 -0.47 21.74 -7.54
N GLU A 424 0.52 20.97 -7.10
CA GLU A 424 1.46 20.28 -7.98
C GLU A 424 1.22 18.77 -7.92
N VAL A 425 1.52 18.12 -9.04
CA VAL A 425 1.64 16.67 -9.14
C VAL A 425 3.11 16.28 -9.03
N ILE A 426 3.45 15.50 -8.04
CA ILE A 426 4.80 14.93 -7.84
C ILE A 426 4.79 13.48 -8.32
N ILE A 427 5.68 13.14 -9.24
CA ILE A 427 5.80 11.80 -9.83
C ILE A 427 7.23 11.29 -9.69
N ASN A 428 7.38 10.11 -9.11
CA ASN A 428 8.65 9.40 -9.02
C ASN A 428 8.76 8.40 -10.17
N LEU A 429 9.52 8.75 -11.22
CA LEU A 429 9.67 7.92 -12.40
C LEU A 429 10.41 6.60 -12.11
N LYS A 430 10.00 5.52 -12.78
CA LYS A 430 10.57 4.19 -12.59
C LYS A 430 12.03 4.10 -12.97
N ASP A 431 12.43 4.69 -14.09
CA ASP A 431 13.78 4.54 -14.63
C ASP A 431 14.80 5.44 -13.93
N THR A 432 16.02 4.93 -13.78
CA THR A 432 17.15 5.62 -13.15
C THR A 432 18.13 6.23 -14.16
N SER A 433 17.87 6.02 -15.46
CA SER A 433 18.68 6.57 -16.55
C SER A 433 18.53 8.09 -16.67
N SER A 434 19.09 8.68 -17.70
CA SER A 434 18.99 10.14 -17.95
C SER A 434 17.56 10.69 -18.03
N GLN A 435 16.57 9.82 -18.12
CA GLN A 435 15.17 10.18 -18.17
C GLN A 435 14.41 9.88 -16.86
N GLY A 436 15.03 9.20 -15.91
CA GLY A 436 14.42 8.91 -14.61
C GLY A 436 14.60 10.05 -13.61
N GLY A 437 13.77 10.08 -12.57
CA GLY A 437 13.86 11.09 -11.51
C GLY A 437 12.52 11.37 -10.87
N VAL A 438 12.49 12.44 -10.09
CA VAL A 438 11.25 13.03 -9.59
C VAL A 438 10.89 14.19 -10.52
N GLN A 439 9.64 14.21 -10.96
CA GLN A 439 9.09 15.31 -11.74
C GLN A 439 7.96 15.98 -10.98
N VAL A 440 7.86 17.28 -11.13
CA VAL A 440 6.83 18.11 -10.51
C VAL A 440 6.15 18.90 -11.63
N TYR A 441 4.83 18.80 -11.67
CA TYR A 441 4.01 19.49 -12.66
C TYR A 441 3.01 20.39 -11.94
N ALA A 442 2.99 21.67 -12.28
CA ALA A 442 1.98 22.59 -11.77
C ALA A 442 0.61 22.29 -12.37
N LEU A 443 -0.43 22.48 -11.59
CA LEU A 443 -1.84 22.37 -11.97
C LEU A 443 -2.50 23.77 -11.88
N PRO A 444 -2.33 24.63 -12.87
CA PRO A 444 -2.84 25.98 -12.82
C PRO A 444 -4.38 26.03 -12.71
N GLY A 445 -4.87 26.83 -11.78
CA GLY A 445 -6.30 26.96 -11.50
C GLY A 445 -6.85 26.01 -10.43
N SER A 446 -6.07 25.04 -10.01
CA SER A 446 -6.40 24.18 -8.85
C SER A 446 -6.32 24.96 -7.55
N LYS A 447 -6.85 24.36 -6.49
CA LYS A 447 -6.65 24.85 -5.12
C LYS A 447 -6.49 23.68 -4.14
N ALA A 448 -5.67 23.88 -3.14
CA ALA A 448 -5.46 22.90 -2.07
C ALA A 448 -6.63 22.90 -1.04
N ASN A 449 -7.87 22.76 -1.50
CA ASN A 449 -9.08 22.88 -0.67
C ASN A 449 -9.95 21.62 -0.63
N LEU A 450 -9.93 20.82 -1.68
CA LEU A 450 -10.67 19.56 -1.76
C LEU A 450 -9.72 18.47 -2.29
N ILE A 451 -9.10 17.73 -1.38
CA ILE A 451 -8.11 16.70 -1.70
C ILE A 451 -8.45 15.43 -0.91
N PRO A 452 -9.49 14.70 -1.30
CA PRO A 452 -9.94 13.51 -0.57
C PRO A 452 -8.88 12.42 -0.45
N TRP A 453 -8.03 12.26 -1.48
CA TRP A 453 -7.01 11.22 -1.53
C TRP A 453 -5.71 11.71 -2.20
N PRO A 454 -4.86 12.47 -1.47
CA PRO A 454 -3.75 13.23 -2.08
C PRO A 454 -2.55 12.40 -2.54
N THR A 455 -2.40 11.18 -2.05
CA THR A 455 -1.20 10.37 -2.29
C THR A 455 -1.48 8.89 -2.07
N GLY A 456 -0.59 8.03 -2.46
CA GLY A 456 -0.75 6.59 -2.24
C GLY A 456 -1.05 6.26 -0.78
N ARG A 457 -2.02 5.38 -0.56
CA ARG A 457 -2.55 4.98 0.75
C ARG A 457 -3.14 6.16 1.56
N GLY A 458 -3.66 7.16 0.86
CA GLY A 458 -4.44 8.27 1.37
C GLY A 458 -3.66 9.43 1.97
N ASN A 459 -2.54 9.21 2.62
CA ASN A 459 -1.83 10.23 3.38
C ASN A 459 -0.33 9.94 3.54
N LEU A 460 0.41 10.88 4.15
CA LEU A 460 1.86 10.77 4.39
C LEU A 460 2.23 9.70 5.44
N LEU A 461 1.29 9.28 6.27
CA LEU A 461 1.48 8.19 7.23
C LEU A 461 1.47 6.82 6.54
N ARG A 462 0.99 6.77 5.29
CA ARG A 462 0.86 5.53 4.50
C ARG A 462 0.08 4.44 5.24
N ASN A 463 -0.93 4.84 5.98
CA ASN A 463 -1.66 3.94 6.88
C ASN A 463 -2.99 3.43 6.32
N GLY A 464 -3.45 3.98 5.19
CA GLY A 464 -4.72 3.59 4.57
C GLY A 464 -5.96 4.15 5.26
N ASP A 465 -5.81 5.06 6.22
CA ASP A 465 -6.92 5.69 6.93
C ASP A 465 -7.44 6.89 6.14
N SER A 466 -8.72 6.88 5.76
CA SER A 466 -9.37 7.96 5.01
C SER A 466 -9.86 9.12 5.89
N SER A 467 -9.60 9.11 7.18
CA SER A 467 -10.09 10.14 8.12
C SER A 467 -9.15 11.34 8.28
N HIS A 468 -8.04 11.39 7.54
CA HIS A 468 -7.01 12.44 7.64
C HIS A 468 -6.87 13.26 6.39
#